data_bd4ebcc6263ffe8156bc07a72ec4d2e1
#
_entry.id   bd4ebcc6263ffe8156bc07a72ec4d2e1
#
_cell.length_a   1.000
_cell.length_b   1.000
_cell.length_c   1.000
_cell.angle_alpha   90.00
_cell.angle_beta   90.00
_cell.angle_gamma   90.00
#
_symmetry.space_group_name_H-M   'P 1'
#
loop_
_entity.id
_entity.type
_entity.pdbx_description
1 polymer ?
#
loop_
_entity_poly.entity_id
_entity_poly.type
_entity_poly.pdbx_seq_one_letter_code
_entity_poly.pdbx_strand_id
1 'polypeptide(L)'
;MYAIGVDIGGTKCAVCLGEAERDTLRVICKGEPRKTAEYSPELMLEGLLDDVKECLSRVPAGETVAGIGISCGNPLDSRTGLILSPPNLPGWDRIPVVDWFRRGTGLPAWLCNDANAGALAEWRFGAGKGCEHMIFLTFGTGFGAGLILNGRLYCGACDAAGETGHVRIAAHGPAGYGKIGSLEAFCSGGGIAQLARTYALREIQKGKPPAFCPGPGSLGNLTAESAARAARQGDPTAREVFELSGAQLGLALAMLIDLFNPQRIVLGGIFSRCRDLIWPVAEGVIREEALPASRMACDVVPCGFGEAVGDMAALTVALYYGEQKES
;
A
#
# COMPACT_ATOMS: atom_id res chain seq x y z
N MET A 1 -0.01 -15.63 -21.03
CA MET A 1 -1.38 -15.31 -20.51
C MET A 1 -1.45 -13.83 -20.20
N TYR A 2 -2.49 -13.14 -20.69
CA TYR A 2 -2.68 -11.70 -20.47
C TYR A 2 -3.63 -11.44 -19.29
N ALA A 3 -3.52 -10.26 -18.67
CA ALA A 3 -4.41 -9.79 -17.61
C ALA A 3 -4.60 -8.28 -17.71
N ILE A 4 -5.77 -7.80 -17.32
CA ILE A 4 -6.04 -6.36 -17.16
C ILE A 4 -5.98 -6.02 -15.68
N GLY A 5 -5.26 -4.95 -15.34
CA GLY A 5 -5.24 -4.35 -14.03
C GLY A 5 -5.94 -2.99 -14.04
N VAL A 6 -6.82 -2.76 -13.08
CA VAL A 6 -7.48 -1.48 -12.82
C VAL A 6 -7.12 -1.05 -11.40
N ASP A 7 -6.38 0.03 -11.27
CA ASP A 7 -6.02 0.62 -9.99
C ASP A 7 -6.91 1.83 -9.71
N ILE A 8 -7.74 1.75 -8.65
CA ILE A 8 -8.66 2.81 -8.24
C ILE A 8 -8.13 3.42 -6.93
N GLY A 9 -7.34 4.48 -7.08
CA GLY A 9 -6.72 5.17 -5.96
C GLY A 9 -7.36 6.51 -5.64
N GLY A 10 -7.15 7.01 -4.42
CA GLY A 10 -7.68 8.31 -3.97
C GLY A 10 -7.10 9.52 -4.70
N THR A 11 -5.94 9.39 -5.35
CA THR A 11 -5.30 10.48 -6.11
C THR A 11 -5.50 10.32 -7.61
N LYS A 12 -5.39 9.10 -8.11
CA LYS A 12 -5.48 8.76 -9.54
C LYS A 12 -6.03 7.35 -9.71
N CYS A 13 -6.68 7.13 -10.85
CA CYS A 13 -7.08 5.81 -11.33
C CYS A 13 -6.36 5.51 -12.64
N ALA A 14 -6.01 4.25 -12.89
CA ALA A 14 -5.32 3.85 -14.12
C ALA A 14 -5.66 2.42 -14.50
N VAL A 15 -5.49 2.11 -15.80
CA VAL A 15 -5.63 0.77 -16.37
C VAL A 15 -4.29 0.35 -16.95
N CYS A 16 -3.96 -0.93 -16.82
CA CYS A 16 -2.81 -1.51 -17.49
C CYS A 16 -3.13 -2.91 -18.05
N LEU A 17 -2.42 -3.30 -19.11
CA LEU A 17 -2.36 -4.65 -19.63
C LEU A 17 -1.03 -5.25 -19.22
N GLY A 18 -1.07 -6.46 -18.69
CA GLY A 18 0.12 -7.23 -18.35
C GLY A 18 0.14 -8.58 -19.04
N GLU A 19 1.34 -9.10 -19.21
CA GLU A 19 1.62 -10.44 -19.69
C GLU A 19 2.37 -11.22 -18.61
N ALA A 20 1.80 -12.36 -18.25
CA ALA A 20 2.41 -13.31 -17.31
C ALA A 20 3.00 -14.49 -18.05
N GLU A 21 4.27 -14.76 -17.83
CA GLU A 21 4.99 -15.95 -18.31
C GLU A 21 5.64 -16.64 -17.11
N ARG A 22 5.14 -17.84 -16.75
CA ARG A 22 5.62 -18.61 -15.58
C ARG A 22 5.78 -17.74 -14.33
N ASP A 23 7.01 -17.32 -14.07
CA ASP A 23 7.42 -16.61 -12.85
C ASP A 23 7.64 -15.11 -13.04
N THR A 24 7.25 -14.58 -14.18
CA THR A 24 7.43 -13.16 -14.54
C THR A 24 6.11 -12.53 -14.92
N LEU A 25 5.94 -11.27 -14.55
CA LEU A 25 4.82 -10.43 -14.92
C LEU A 25 5.35 -9.12 -15.47
N ARG A 26 4.95 -8.74 -16.66
CA ARG A 26 5.38 -7.51 -17.34
C ARG A 26 4.18 -6.66 -17.70
N VAL A 27 4.26 -5.35 -17.46
CA VAL A 27 3.30 -4.39 -18.00
C VAL A 27 3.61 -4.17 -19.47
N ILE A 28 2.63 -4.45 -20.34
CA ILE A 28 2.74 -4.31 -21.80
C ILE A 28 2.32 -2.90 -22.24
N CYS A 29 1.24 -2.39 -21.67
CA CYS A 29 0.81 -1.02 -21.87
C CYS A 29 0.04 -0.50 -20.67
N LYS A 30 -0.03 0.82 -20.57
CA LYS A 30 -0.75 1.53 -19.51
C LYS A 30 -1.53 2.67 -20.13
N GLY A 31 -2.79 2.81 -19.70
CA GLY A 31 -3.61 3.98 -19.99
C GLY A 31 -3.11 5.23 -19.27
N GLU A 32 -3.51 6.40 -19.78
CA GLU A 32 -3.20 7.66 -19.11
C GLU A 32 -3.90 7.74 -17.74
N PRO A 33 -3.16 8.00 -16.66
CA PRO A 33 -3.76 8.10 -15.34
C PRO A 33 -4.75 9.26 -15.25
N ARG A 34 -5.95 8.99 -14.73
CA ARG A 34 -7.00 10.00 -14.49
C ARG A 34 -6.94 10.46 -13.04
N LYS A 35 -6.99 11.76 -12.79
CA LYS A 35 -7.03 12.28 -11.43
C LYS A 35 -8.41 12.04 -10.82
N THR A 36 -8.46 11.35 -9.70
CA THR A 36 -9.70 10.93 -9.06
C THR A 36 -10.64 12.09 -8.73
N ALA A 37 -10.10 13.22 -8.27
CA ALA A 37 -10.87 14.39 -7.88
C ALA A 37 -11.54 15.15 -9.05
N GLU A 38 -11.19 14.84 -10.31
CA GLU A 38 -11.70 15.56 -11.49
C GLU A 38 -12.95 14.90 -12.09
N TYR A 39 -13.36 13.71 -11.61
CA TYR A 39 -14.45 12.92 -12.19
C TYR A 39 -15.43 12.43 -11.13
N SER A 40 -16.72 12.34 -11.49
CA SER A 40 -17.66 11.54 -10.69
C SER A 40 -17.32 10.04 -10.84
N PRO A 41 -17.77 9.18 -9.89
CA PRO A 41 -17.55 7.73 -9.99
C PRO A 41 -17.98 7.15 -11.35
N GLU A 42 -19.14 7.56 -11.87
CA GLU A 42 -19.69 7.07 -13.13
C GLU A 42 -18.81 7.46 -14.32
N LEU A 43 -18.44 8.74 -14.42
CA LEU A 43 -17.56 9.22 -15.51
C LEU A 43 -16.16 8.61 -15.40
N MET A 44 -15.65 8.38 -14.18
CA MET A 44 -14.39 7.67 -14.00
C MET A 44 -14.50 6.24 -14.53
N LEU A 45 -15.55 5.51 -14.15
CA LEU A 45 -15.73 4.12 -14.61
C LEU A 45 -15.96 4.00 -16.11
N GLU A 46 -16.68 4.94 -16.74
CA GLU A 46 -16.79 5.01 -18.20
C GLU A 46 -15.42 5.16 -18.86
N GLY A 47 -14.62 6.13 -18.39
CA GLY A 47 -13.29 6.36 -18.94
C GLY A 47 -12.34 5.17 -18.71
N LEU A 48 -12.38 4.54 -17.53
CA LEU A 48 -11.58 3.34 -17.26
C LEU A 48 -12.02 2.15 -18.11
N LEU A 49 -13.32 2.00 -18.41
CA LEU A 49 -13.81 0.95 -19.28
C LEU A 49 -13.32 1.13 -20.72
N ASP A 50 -13.26 2.37 -21.21
CA ASP A 50 -12.70 2.66 -22.53
C ASP A 50 -11.19 2.35 -22.59
N ASP A 51 -10.44 2.70 -21.54
CA ASP A 51 -9.03 2.33 -21.42
C ASP A 51 -8.84 0.79 -21.37
N VAL A 52 -9.74 0.06 -20.70
CA VAL A 52 -9.74 -1.42 -20.68
C VAL A 52 -9.94 -1.98 -22.09
N LYS A 53 -10.91 -1.45 -22.86
CA LYS A 53 -11.16 -1.88 -24.24
C LYS A 53 -9.97 -1.59 -25.15
N GLU A 54 -9.33 -0.42 -25.00
CA GLU A 54 -8.11 -0.09 -25.71
C GLU A 54 -6.98 -1.07 -25.39
N CYS A 55 -6.76 -1.36 -24.10
CA CYS A 55 -5.77 -2.36 -23.66
C CYS A 55 -6.07 -3.75 -24.25
N LEU A 56 -7.32 -4.18 -24.25
CA LEU A 56 -7.74 -5.47 -24.82
C LEU A 56 -7.49 -5.55 -26.34
N SER A 57 -7.62 -4.44 -27.06
CA SER A 57 -7.34 -4.40 -28.51
C SER A 57 -5.86 -4.69 -28.85
N ARG A 58 -4.97 -4.59 -27.88
CA ARG A 58 -3.53 -4.86 -28.02
C ARG A 58 -3.14 -6.32 -27.69
N VAL A 59 -4.10 -7.13 -27.22
CA VAL A 59 -3.87 -8.56 -26.99
C VAL A 59 -3.82 -9.26 -28.35
N PRO A 60 -2.78 -10.07 -28.64
CA PRO A 60 -2.69 -10.79 -29.90
C PRO A 60 -3.86 -11.75 -30.09
N ALA A 61 -4.30 -11.92 -31.33
CA ALA A 61 -5.41 -12.81 -31.65
C ALA A 61 -5.10 -14.26 -31.25
N GLY A 62 -6.05 -14.88 -30.54
CA GLY A 62 -5.92 -16.25 -30.03
C GLY A 62 -5.27 -16.39 -28.64
N GLU A 63 -4.77 -15.29 -28.09
CA GLU A 63 -4.22 -15.30 -26.72
C GLU A 63 -5.32 -15.22 -25.66
N THR A 64 -5.06 -15.83 -24.50
CA THR A 64 -6.00 -15.89 -23.37
C THR A 64 -5.81 -14.70 -22.44
N VAL A 65 -6.93 -14.05 -22.07
CA VAL A 65 -6.98 -13.03 -21.02
C VAL A 65 -7.59 -13.64 -19.75
N ALA A 66 -6.85 -13.68 -18.66
CA ALA A 66 -7.31 -14.24 -17.37
C ALA A 66 -8.55 -13.50 -16.83
N GLY A 67 -8.62 -12.19 -17.06
CA GLY A 67 -9.72 -11.34 -16.62
C GLY A 67 -9.23 -9.96 -16.18
N ILE A 68 -10.05 -9.29 -15.37
CA ILE A 68 -9.81 -7.94 -14.87
C ILE A 68 -9.63 -7.98 -13.35
N GLY A 69 -8.46 -7.59 -12.86
CA GLY A 69 -8.19 -7.38 -11.45
C GLY A 69 -8.36 -5.92 -11.09
N ILE A 70 -9.12 -5.65 -10.06
CA ILE A 70 -9.42 -4.29 -9.57
C ILE A 70 -8.80 -4.15 -8.19
N SER A 71 -7.87 -3.21 -8.03
CA SER A 71 -7.26 -2.82 -6.77
C SER A 71 -7.90 -1.53 -6.27
N CYS A 72 -8.36 -1.51 -5.01
CA CYS A 72 -8.98 -0.34 -4.40
C CYS A 72 -8.77 -0.34 -2.89
N GLY A 73 -8.68 0.85 -2.27
CA GLY A 73 -8.62 0.98 -0.82
C GLY A 73 -9.94 0.58 -0.13
N ASN A 74 -9.86 0.17 1.14
CA ASN A 74 -11.03 -0.14 1.97
C ASN A 74 -11.83 1.11 2.39
N PRO A 75 -13.16 0.94 2.73
CA PRO A 75 -13.90 -0.31 2.77
C PRO A 75 -14.45 -0.76 1.41
N LEU A 76 -14.46 -2.06 1.22
CA LEU A 76 -15.04 -2.74 0.05
C LEU A 76 -15.62 -4.10 0.46
N ASP A 77 -16.41 -4.72 -0.44
CA ASP A 77 -16.84 -6.13 -0.33
C ASP A 77 -16.44 -6.87 -1.59
N SER A 78 -15.38 -7.66 -1.51
CA SER A 78 -14.83 -8.43 -2.64
C SER A 78 -15.80 -9.49 -3.15
N ARG A 79 -16.67 -10.04 -2.29
CA ARG A 79 -17.64 -11.09 -2.65
C ARG A 79 -18.77 -10.56 -3.50
N THR A 80 -19.26 -9.37 -3.20
CA THR A 80 -20.33 -8.69 -3.96
C THR A 80 -19.77 -7.75 -5.03
N GLY A 81 -18.47 -7.45 -5.01
CA GLY A 81 -17.80 -6.57 -5.96
C GLY A 81 -18.13 -5.08 -5.79
N LEU A 82 -18.41 -4.67 -4.54
CA LEU A 82 -18.81 -3.31 -4.21
C LEU A 82 -17.68 -2.52 -3.54
N ILE A 83 -17.47 -1.28 -3.98
CA ILE A 83 -16.70 -0.27 -3.24
C ILE A 83 -17.66 0.44 -2.28
N LEU A 84 -17.28 0.57 -0.99
CA LEU A 84 -18.13 0.98 0.11
C LEU A 84 -17.63 2.26 0.80
N SER A 85 -17.66 3.39 0.09
CA SER A 85 -17.28 4.72 0.63
C SER A 85 -15.87 4.79 1.23
N PRO A 86 -14.79 4.42 0.50
CA PRO A 86 -13.44 4.64 1.00
C PRO A 86 -13.23 6.14 1.28
N PRO A 87 -12.56 6.51 2.37
CA PRO A 87 -12.39 7.91 2.77
C PRO A 87 -11.61 8.74 1.73
N ASN A 88 -10.76 8.09 0.94
CA ASN A 88 -9.97 8.70 -0.12
C ASN A 88 -10.72 8.78 -1.47
N LEU A 89 -11.95 8.27 -1.54
CA LEU A 89 -12.80 8.23 -2.73
C LEU A 89 -14.18 8.85 -2.42
N PRO A 90 -14.27 10.18 -2.29
CA PRO A 90 -15.55 10.85 -2.03
C PRO A 90 -16.60 10.54 -3.11
N GLY A 91 -17.80 10.20 -2.70
CA GLY A 91 -18.92 9.86 -3.58
C GLY A 91 -18.95 8.41 -4.09
N TRP A 92 -17.95 7.60 -3.78
CA TRP A 92 -17.87 6.18 -4.17
C TRP A 92 -18.65 5.30 -3.17
N ASP A 93 -19.95 5.53 -3.05
CA ASP A 93 -20.78 4.74 -2.14
C ASP A 93 -21.52 3.62 -2.87
N ARG A 94 -21.29 2.37 -2.43
CA ARG A 94 -21.91 1.15 -2.97
C ARG A 94 -21.78 1.00 -4.50
N ILE A 95 -20.62 1.33 -5.04
CA ILE A 95 -20.34 1.25 -6.48
C ILE A 95 -20.12 -0.20 -6.90
N PRO A 96 -20.93 -0.79 -7.81
CA PRO A 96 -20.82 -2.18 -8.26
C PRO A 96 -19.74 -2.34 -9.33
N VAL A 97 -18.48 -2.09 -8.97
CA VAL A 97 -17.36 -1.98 -9.90
C VAL A 97 -17.08 -3.29 -10.66
N VAL A 98 -17.24 -4.43 -10.02
CA VAL A 98 -17.06 -5.73 -10.67
C VAL A 98 -18.10 -5.98 -11.75
N ASP A 99 -19.36 -5.72 -11.45
CA ASP A 99 -20.45 -5.85 -12.43
C ASP A 99 -20.31 -4.86 -13.58
N TRP A 100 -19.80 -3.66 -13.32
CA TRP A 100 -19.54 -2.65 -14.33
C TRP A 100 -18.59 -3.18 -15.41
N PHE A 101 -17.41 -3.65 -15.00
CA PHE A 101 -16.41 -4.18 -15.94
C PHE A 101 -16.85 -5.50 -16.59
N ARG A 102 -17.50 -6.40 -15.86
CA ARG A 102 -18.04 -7.64 -16.44
C ARG A 102 -19.03 -7.38 -17.56
N ARG A 103 -19.98 -6.45 -17.36
CA ARG A 103 -20.98 -6.11 -18.38
C ARG A 103 -20.35 -5.38 -19.56
N GLY A 104 -19.36 -4.51 -19.32
CA GLY A 104 -18.73 -3.73 -20.37
C GLY A 104 -17.77 -4.50 -21.27
N THR A 105 -17.23 -5.65 -20.79
CA THR A 105 -16.20 -6.41 -21.51
C THR A 105 -16.53 -7.88 -21.77
N GLY A 106 -17.46 -8.45 -21.00
CA GLY A 106 -17.72 -9.90 -21.01
C GLY A 106 -16.67 -10.75 -20.28
N LEU A 107 -15.61 -10.14 -19.78
CA LEU A 107 -14.55 -10.83 -19.05
C LEU A 107 -14.89 -11.00 -17.56
N PRO A 108 -14.36 -12.04 -16.87
CA PRO A 108 -14.43 -12.12 -15.42
C PRO A 108 -13.65 -10.95 -14.79
N ALA A 109 -14.16 -10.44 -13.66
CA ALA A 109 -13.51 -9.37 -12.93
C ALA A 109 -13.57 -9.64 -11.42
N TRP A 110 -12.57 -9.17 -10.68
CA TRP A 110 -12.45 -9.36 -9.22
C TRP A 110 -11.95 -8.07 -8.57
N LEU A 111 -12.52 -7.77 -7.41
CA LEU A 111 -12.14 -6.64 -6.56
C LEU A 111 -11.29 -7.12 -5.39
N CYS A 112 -10.20 -6.42 -5.11
CA CYS A 112 -9.30 -6.71 -4.00
C CYS A 112 -8.86 -5.41 -3.31
N ASN A 113 -8.67 -5.46 -1.98
CA ASN A 113 -8.04 -4.36 -1.27
C ASN A 113 -6.60 -4.13 -1.78
N ASP A 114 -6.15 -2.87 -1.82
CA ASP A 114 -4.86 -2.46 -2.37
C ASP A 114 -3.64 -3.10 -1.68
N ALA A 115 -3.67 -3.22 -0.34
CA ALA A 115 -2.61 -3.89 0.40
C ALA A 115 -2.62 -5.41 0.16
N ASN A 116 -3.81 -6.02 0.06
CA ASN A 116 -3.97 -7.42 -0.30
C ASN A 116 -3.50 -7.71 -1.74
N ALA A 117 -3.82 -6.83 -2.67
CA ALA A 117 -3.36 -6.93 -4.06
C ALA A 117 -1.82 -6.79 -4.15
N GLY A 118 -1.24 -5.85 -3.37
CA GLY A 118 0.20 -5.71 -3.22
C GLY A 118 0.87 -6.96 -2.64
N ALA A 119 0.23 -7.59 -1.64
CA ALA A 119 0.71 -8.85 -1.07
C ALA A 119 0.72 -9.99 -2.11
N LEU A 120 -0.33 -10.10 -2.92
CA LEU A 120 -0.38 -11.08 -4.02
C LEU A 120 0.74 -10.85 -5.03
N ALA A 121 0.99 -9.60 -5.43
CA ALA A 121 2.05 -9.27 -6.37
C ALA A 121 3.43 -9.64 -5.85
N GLU A 122 3.75 -9.18 -4.63
CA GLU A 122 5.04 -9.47 -4.01
C GLU A 122 5.24 -10.96 -3.73
N TRP A 123 4.19 -11.65 -3.35
CA TRP A 123 4.22 -13.09 -3.10
C TRP A 123 4.47 -13.91 -4.38
N ARG A 124 3.79 -13.58 -5.48
CA ARG A 124 3.91 -14.37 -6.72
C ARG A 124 5.12 -14.01 -7.56
N PHE A 125 5.44 -12.72 -7.66
CA PHE A 125 6.41 -12.23 -8.65
C PHE A 125 7.53 -11.36 -8.03
N GLY A 126 7.38 -10.95 -6.76
CA GLY A 126 8.29 -10.02 -6.10
C GLY A 126 9.13 -10.61 -4.99
N ALA A 127 9.38 -9.82 -3.96
CA ALA A 127 10.26 -10.13 -2.85
C ALA A 127 9.74 -11.27 -1.95
N GLY A 128 8.45 -11.64 -2.04
CA GLY A 128 7.83 -12.71 -1.27
C GLY A 128 7.81 -14.07 -1.95
N LYS A 129 8.43 -14.24 -3.13
CA LYS A 129 8.46 -15.54 -3.84
C LYS A 129 8.97 -16.68 -2.97
N GLY A 130 8.25 -17.81 -3.02
CA GLY A 130 8.59 -19.03 -2.28
C GLY A 130 8.18 -19.06 -0.82
N CYS A 131 7.56 -18.01 -0.28
CA CYS A 131 7.04 -17.99 1.07
C CYS A 131 5.65 -18.63 1.15
N GLU A 132 5.39 -19.43 2.18
CA GLU A 132 4.05 -19.87 2.58
C GLU A 132 3.37 -18.88 3.52
N HIS A 133 4.17 -18.14 4.31
CA HIS A 133 3.72 -17.13 5.25
C HIS A 133 4.47 -15.82 5.00
N MET A 134 3.78 -14.83 4.49
CA MET A 134 4.35 -13.52 4.16
C MET A 134 3.37 -12.41 4.54
N ILE A 135 3.91 -11.28 4.98
CA ILE A 135 3.15 -10.05 5.21
C ILE A 135 3.70 -8.98 4.28
N PHE A 136 2.84 -8.34 3.51
CA PHE A 136 3.17 -7.13 2.78
C PHE A 136 2.64 -5.92 3.56
N LEU A 137 3.46 -4.89 3.72
CA LEU A 137 3.08 -3.64 4.36
C LEU A 137 3.19 -2.49 3.35
N THR A 138 2.07 -1.83 3.10
CA THR A 138 2.08 -0.56 2.36
C THR A 138 2.36 0.59 3.34
N PHE A 139 3.40 1.36 3.05
CA PHE A 139 3.81 2.53 3.82
C PHE A 139 3.77 3.75 2.88
N GLY A 140 2.57 4.27 2.63
CA GLY A 140 2.31 5.33 1.66
C GLY A 140 1.58 6.52 2.27
N THR A 141 0.50 6.95 1.63
CA THR A 141 -0.44 7.96 2.19
C THR A 141 -1.05 7.45 3.48
N GLY A 142 -1.45 6.17 3.52
CA GLY A 142 -1.85 5.41 4.69
C GLY A 142 -0.86 4.28 4.99
N PHE A 143 -1.27 3.38 5.90
CA PHE A 143 -0.53 2.19 6.29
C PHE A 143 -1.47 0.99 6.41
N GLY A 144 -1.26 -0.04 5.61
CA GLY A 144 -2.06 -1.26 5.60
C GLY A 144 -1.18 -2.50 5.44
N ALA A 145 -1.76 -3.68 5.65
CA ALA A 145 -1.10 -4.95 5.40
C ALA A 145 -1.95 -5.87 4.53
N GLY A 146 -1.28 -6.70 3.73
CA GLY A 146 -1.86 -7.88 3.11
C GLY A 146 -1.16 -9.13 3.64
N LEU A 147 -1.95 -10.16 3.95
CA LEU A 147 -1.48 -11.35 4.64
C LEU A 147 -1.55 -12.57 3.71
N ILE A 148 -0.42 -13.21 3.46
CA ILE A 148 -0.36 -14.55 2.85
C ILE A 148 -0.11 -15.54 3.97
N LEU A 149 -1.06 -16.44 4.22
CA LEU A 149 -0.98 -17.46 5.26
C LEU A 149 -1.27 -18.83 4.65
N ASN A 150 -0.39 -19.80 4.87
CA ASN A 150 -0.47 -21.15 4.25
C ASN A 150 -0.56 -21.08 2.72
N GLY A 151 0.22 -20.22 2.08
CA GLY A 151 0.22 -20.04 0.64
C GLY A 151 -1.09 -19.49 0.05
N ARG A 152 -1.88 -18.75 0.84
CA ARG A 152 -3.16 -18.16 0.42
C ARG A 152 -3.34 -16.77 0.99
N LEU A 153 -4.01 -15.91 0.24
CA LEU A 153 -4.42 -14.60 0.72
C LEU A 153 -5.45 -14.75 1.85
N TYR A 154 -5.23 -14.09 2.97
CA TYR A 154 -6.14 -14.03 4.11
C TYR A 154 -6.81 -12.67 4.20
N CYS A 155 -8.09 -12.60 3.84
CA CYS A 155 -8.88 -11.37 3.83
C CYS A 155 -9.70 -11.15 5.11
N GLY A 156 -9.84 -12.18 5.97
CA GLY A 156 -10.68 -12.12 7.16
C GLY A 156 -12.18 -12.23 6.84
N ALA A 157 -13.01 -11.82 7.79
CA ALA A 157 -14.46 -12.00 7.70
C ALA A 157 -15.16 -10.99 6.76
N CYS A 158 -14.57 -9.81 6.57
CA CYS A 158 -15.16 -8.67 5.82
C CYS A 158 -14.11 -7.88 5.04
N ASP A 159 -13.13 -8.54 4.46
CA ASP A 159 -12.00 -7.95 3.72
C ASP A 159 -11.12 -6.95 4.52
N ALA A 160 -11.25 -6.94 5.85
CA ALA A 160 -10.53 -6.02 6.73
C ALA A 160 -9.38 -6.68 7.51
N ALA A 161 -8.93 -7.88 7.12
CA ALA A 161 -7.70 -8.43 7.67
C ALA A 161 -6.52 -7.59 7.20
N GLY A 162 -5.56 -7.32 8.09
CA GLY A 162 -4.39 -6.51 7.74
C GLY A 162 -4.56 -5.00 7.97
N GLU A 163 -5.61 -4.54 8.63
CA GLU A 163 -5.77 -3.13 9.04
C GLU A 163 -4.80 -2.74 10.17
N THR A 164 -3.52 -3.07 9.99
CA THR A 164 -2.44 -2.85 10.98
C THR A 164 -2.21 -1.37 11.26
N GLY A 165 -2.41 -0.51 10.26
CA GLY A 165 -2.32 0.94 10.40
C GLY A 165 -3.26 1.50 11.46
N HIS A 166 -4.41 0.86 11.65
CA HIS A 166 -5.41 1.28 12.62
C HIS A 166 -5.16 0.74 14.06
N VAL A 167 -4.16 -0.11 14.24
CA VAL A 167 -3.77 -0.60 15.58
C VAL A 167 -3.15 0.54 16.38
N ARG A 168 -3.63 0.74 17.64
CA ARG A 168 -3.02 1.70 18.55
C ARG A 168 -1.75 1.11 19.13
N ILE A 169 -0.62 1.75 18.91
CA ILE A 169 0.71 1.34 19.40
C ILE A 169 1.28 2.30 20.45
N ALA A 170 0.69 3.48 20.62
CA ALA A 170 1.09 4.43 21.64
C ALA A 170 -0.15 5.12 22.27
N ALA A 171 -0.05 5.45 23.57
CA ALA A 171 -1.13 6.15 24.26
C ALA A 171 -1.30 7.60 23.78
N HIS A 172 -0.21 8.22 23.31
CA HIS A 172 -0.14 9.60 22.85
C HIS A 172 0.62 9.68 21.54
N GLY A 173 0.48 10.79 20.80
CA GLY A 173 1.20 11.02 19.56
C GLY A 173 0.31 11.64 18.48
N PRO A 174 0.73 11.55 17.21
CA PRO A 174 -0.05 12.04 16.09
C PRO A 174 -1.34 11.21 15.91
N ALA A 175 -2.23 11.71 15.06
CA ALA A 175 -3.47 11.02 14.71
C ALA A 175 -3.40 10.51 13.26
N GLY A 176 -3.77 9.24 13.06
CA GLY A 176 -4.00 8.64 11.76
C GLY A 176 -5.43 8.13 11.69
N TYR A 177 -6.15 8.44 10.63
CA TYR A 177 -7.55 8.07 10.44
C TYR A 177 -8.42 8.36 11.68
N GLY A 178 -8.27 9.56 12.27
CA GLY A 178 -8.99 10.00 13.46
C GLY A 178 -8.57 9.34 14.78
N LYS A 179 -7.58 8.42 14.79
CA LYS A 179 -7.13 7.69 15.96
C LYS A 179 -5.74 8.12 16.41
N ILE A 180 -5.66 8.71 17.60
CA ILE A 180 -4.38 9.10 18.20
C ILE A 180 -3.56 7.86 18.55
N GLY A 181 -2.26 7.89 18.23
CA GLY A 181 -1.31 6.85 18.58
C GLY A 181 -1.47 5.55 17.78
N SER A 182 -2.15 5.58 16.62
CA SER A 182 -2.22 4.45 15.71
C SER A 182 -0.88 4.29 14.95
N LEU A 183 -0.61 3.09 14.43
CA LEU A 183 0.59 2.83 13.64
C LEU A 183 0.68 3.76 12.42
N GLU A 184 -0.42 3.95 11.70
CA GLU A 184 -0.49 4.88 10.57
C GLU A 184 -0.12 6.31 10.95
N ALA A 185 -0.50 6.75 12.16
CA ALA A 185 -0.16 8.08 12.64
C ALA A 185 1.35 8.32 12.75
N PHE A 186 2.14 7.26 13.00
CA PHE A 186 3.61 7.35 13.04
C PHE A 186 4.27 6.94 11.72
N CYS A 187 3.67 6.01 10.98
CA CYS A 187 4.26 5.31 9.85
C CYS A 187 3.48 5.53 8.54
N SER A 188 3.06 6.77 8.27
CA SER A 188 2.51 7.19 6.97
C SER A 188 3.09 8.52 6.55
N GLY A 189 2.90 8.91 5.30
CA GLY A 189 3.33 10.22 4.81
C GLY A 189 2.69 11.37 5.58
N GLY A 190 1.38 11.25 5.88
CA GLY A 190 0.64 12.20 6.71
C GLY A 190 1.12 12.21 8.16
N GLY A 191 1.40 11.04 8.73
CA GLY A 191 1.89 10.89 10.09
C GLY A 191 3.27 11.50 10.28
N ILE A 192 4.22 11.18 9.42
CA ILE A 192 5.58 11.76 9.44
C ILE A 192 5.53 13.28 9.28
N ALA A 193 4.68 13.81 8.38
CA ALA A 193 4.51 15.24 8.22
C ALA A 193 3.93 15.90 9.48
N GLN A 194 3.02 15.24 10.17
CA GLN A 194 2.43 15.68 11.45
C GLN A 194 3.48 15.71 12.57
N LEU A 195 4.32 14.66 12.67
CA LEU A 195 5.46 14.62 13.57
C LEU A 195 6.46 15.77 13.28
N ALA A 196 6.82 15.97 12.01
CA ALA A 196 7.71 17.04 11.59
C ALA A 196 7.19 18.42 12.00
N ARG A 197 5.88 18.68 11.85
CA ARG A 197 5.24 19.92 12.30
C ARG A 197 5.32 20.09 13.81
N THR A 198 5.02 19.04 14.56
CA THR A 198 5.02 19.04 16.03
C THR A 198 6.43 19.33 16.57
N TYR A 199 7.44 18.65 16.03
CA TYR A 199 8.81 18.82 16.48
C TYR A 199 9.41 20.16 16.04
N ALA A 200 9.11 20.61 14.83
CA ALA A 200 9.51 21.94 14.37
C ALA A 200 8.89 23.06 15.23
N LEU A 201 7.59 22.94 15.54
CA LEU A 201 6.90 23.89 16.42
C LEU A 201 7.54 23.95 17.82
N ARG A 202 7.87 22.79 18.39
CA ARG A 202 8.59 22.70 19.68
C ARG A 202 9.91 23.49 19.65
N GLU A 203 10.71 23.36 18.60
CA GLU A 203 11.99 24.06 18.50
C GLU A 203 11.82 25.56 18.20
N ILE A 204 10.81 25.94 17.40
CA ILE A 204 10.45 27.35 17.18
C ILE A 204 10.06 28.03 18.51
N GLN A 205 9.26 27.36 19.35
CA GLN A 205 8.87 27.90 20.67
C GLN A 205 10.06 28.06 21.62
N LYS A 206 11.12 27.26 21.47
CA LYS A 206 12.39 27.43 22.19
C LYS A 206 13.29 28.51 21.61
N GLY A 207 12.87 29.21 20.53
CA GLY A 207 13.68 30.18 19.84
C GLY A 207 14.81 29.60 18.99
N LYS A 208 14.73 28.30 18.64
CA LYS A 208 15.72 27.59 17.84
C LYS A 208 15.06 26.91 16.63
N PRO A 209 14.49 27.68 15.69
CA PRO A 209 13.79 27.09 14.55
C PRO A 209 14.73 26.18 13.73
N PRO A 210 14.31 24.97 13.36
CA PRO A 210 15.12 24.10 12.51
C PRO A 210 15.22 24.66 11.08
N ALA A 211 16.32 24.37 10.39
CA ALA A 211 16.58 24.93 9.06
C ALA A 211 15.49 24.61 8.01
N PHE A 212 14.86 23.42 8.12
CA PHE A 212 13.79 23.01 7.22
C PHE A 212 12.41 23.66 7.53
N CYS A 213 12.29 24.35 8.68
CA CYS A 213 11.08 25.07 9.09
C CYS A 213 11.47 26.35 9.86
N PRO A 214 11.82 27.44 9.18
CA PRO A 214 12.37 28.65 9.81
C PRO A 214 11.37 29.46 10.64
N GLY A 215 10.08 29.11 10.60
CA GLY A 215 9.06 29.80 11.38
C GLY A 215 7.66 29.20 11.26
N PRO A 216 6.69 29.68 12.05
CA PRO A 216 5.34 29.12 12.11
C PRO A 216 4.61 29.08 10.76
N GLY A 217 4.85 30.05 9.88
CA GLY A 217 4.25 30.11 8.54
C GLY A 217 4.66 28.98 7.60
N SER A 218 5.78 28.28 7.90
CA SER A 218 6.28 27.17 7.09
C SER A 218 5.73 25.81 7.54
N LEU A 219 5.10 25.71 8.71
CA LEU A 219 4.61 24.46 9.27
C LEU A 219 3.62 23.73 8.34
N GLY A 220 2.71 24.45 7.69
CA GLY A 220 1.71 23.89 6.78
C GLY A 220 2.30 23.19 5.55
N ASN A 221 3.50 23.59 5.15
CA ASN A 221 4.17 23.07 3.93
C ASN A 221 5.06 21.84 4.19
N LEU A 222 5.18 21.40 5.45
CA LEU A 222 6.01 20.26 5.79
C LEU A 222 5.40 18.95 5.29
N THR A 223 6.22 18.16 4.61
CA THR A 223 5.91 16.84 4.09
C THR A 223 6.91 15.82 4.62
N ALA A 224 6.59 14.53 4.51
CA ALA A 224 7.55 13.46 4.83
C ALA A 224 8.83 13.58 3.97
N GLU A 225 8.71 13.98 2.71
CA GLU A 225 9.84 14.17 1.80
C GLU A 225 10.74 15.34 2.25
N SER A 226 10.16 16.49 2.59
CA SER A 226 10.94 17.65 3.08
C SER A 226 11.66 17.33 4.38
N ALA A 227 11.01 16.60 5.30
CA ALA A 227 11.62 16.13 6.54
C ALA A 227 12.75 15.12 6.28
N ALA A 228 12.58 14.16 5.36
CA ALA A 228 13.61 13.19 5.00
C ALA A 228 14.85 13.86 4.42
N ARG A 229 14.66 14.84 3.54
CA ARG A 229 15.76 15.63 2.98
C ARG A 229 16.54 16.38 4.08
N ALA A 230 15.83 17.02 5.01
CA ALA A 230 16.46 17.70 6.14
C ALA A 230 17.23 16.74 7.07
N ALA A 231 16.66 15.57 7.37
CA ALA A 231 17.31 14.55 8.18
C ALA A 231 18.64 14.07 7.57
N ARG A 232 18.66 13.87 6.24
CA ARG A 232 19.89 13.50 5.50
C ARG A 232 20.92 14.61 5.47
N GLN A 233 20.48 15.87 5.49
CA GLN A 233 21.36 17.04 5.62
C GLN A 233 21.88 17.25 7.04
N GLY A 234 21.48 16.42 7.99
CA GLY A 234 21.99 16.44 9.34
C GLY A 234 21.16 17.23 10.33
N ASP A 235 19.97 17.72 9.96
CA ASP A 235 19.08 18.42 10.89
C ASP A 235 18.65 17.49 12.03
N PRO A 236 18.96 17.81 13.30
CA PRO A 236 18.69 16.91 14.43
C PRO A 236 17.19 16.74 14.70
N THR A 237 16.39 17.79 14.48
CA THR A 237 14.94 17.75 14.68
C THR A 237 14.26 16.84 13.66
N ALA A 238 14.70 16.91 12.39
CA ALA A 238 14.21 16.03 11.36
C ALA A 238 14.63 14.57 11.58
N ARG A 239 15.84 14.30 12.07
CA ARG A 239 16.29 12.96 12.46
C ARG A 239 15.43 12.37 13.56
N GLU A 240 15.13 13.13 14.60
CA GLU A 240 14.27 12.71 15.72
C GLU A 240 12.88 12.25 15.26
N VAL A 241 12.32 12.89 14.22
CA VAL A 241 11.05 12.47 13.57
C VAL A 241 11.17 11.05 13.00
N PHE A 242 12.25 10.75 12.27
CA PHE A 242 12.44 9.43 11.67
C PHE A 242 12.86 8.37 12.68
N GLU A 243 13.59 8.74 13.72
CA GLU A 243 13.91 7.85 14.85
C GLU A 243 12.62 7.40 15.56
N LEU A 244 11.71 8.32 15.85
CA LEU A 244 10.41 7.96 16.44
C LEU A 244 9.57 7.09 15.50
N SER A 245 9.46 7.45 14.22
CA SER A 245 8.75 6.63 13.24
C SER A 245 9.36 5.23 13.12
N GLY A 246 10.70 5.14 13.10
CA GLY A 246 11.44 3.87 13.08
C GLY A 246 11.20 3.02 14.32
N ALA A 247 11.18 3.63 15.50
CA ALA A 247 10.89 2.91 16.74
C ALA A 247 9.47 2.33 16.75
N GLN A 248 8.47 3.10 16.33
CA GLN A 248 7.08 2.63 16.26
C GLN A 248 6.90 1.54 15.18
N LEU A 249 7.59 1.67 14.04
CA LEU A 249 7.61 0.62 13.03
C LEU A 249 8.24 -0.66 13.59
N GLY A 250 9.35 -0.55 14.31
CA GLY A 250 10.02 -1.69 14.94
C GLY A 250 9.13 -2.45 15.92
N LEU A 251 8.39 -1.73 16.77
CA LEU A 251 7.39 -2.33 17.66
C LEU A 251 6.29 -3.07 16.90
N ALA A 252 5.75 -2.46 15.84
CA ALA A 252 4.73 -3.09 15.03
C ALA A 252 5.26 -4.33 14.30
N LEU A 253 6.47 -4.28 13.77
CA LEU A 253 7.11 -5.42 13.12
C LEU A 253 7.38 -6.56 14.10
N ALA A 254 7.84 -6.27 15.32
CA ALA A 254 8.04 -7.27 16.38
C ALA A 254 6.71 -7.96 16.73
N MET A 255 5.62 -7.20 16.88
CA MET A 255 4.28 -7.77 17.12
C MET A 255 3.84 -8.68 15.95
N LEU A 256 4.03 -8.27 14.70
CA LEU A 256 3.67 -9.07 13.54
C LEU A 256 4.51 -10.35 13.43
N ILE A 257 5.80 -10.27 13.75
CA ILE A 257 6.72 -11.42 13.79
C ILE A 257 6.24 -12.44 14.83
N ASP A 258 5.88 -11.99 16.03
CA ASP A 258 5.49 -12.91 17.11
C ASP A 258 4.06 -13.45 16.95
N LEU A 259 3.13 -12.68 16.38
CA LEU A 259 1.74 -13.08 16.21
C LEU A 259 1.54 -14.03 15.01
N PHE A 260 2.25 -13.78 13.90
CA PHE A 260 2.04 -14.53 12.65
C PHE A 260 3.19 -15.46 12.30
N ASN A 261 4.35 -15.26 12.90
CA ASN A 261 5.59 -16.00 12.62
C ASN A 261 5.85 -16.16 11.11
N PRO A 262 5.86 -15.05 10.33
CA PRO A 262 6.01 -15.11 8.89
C PRO A 262 7.47 -15.39 8.51
N GLN A 263 7.68 -16.00 7.34
CA GLN A 263 9.00 -16.16 6.74
C GLN A 263 9.54 -14.82 6.23
N ARG A 264 8.65 -13.90 5.86
CA ARG A 264 9.04 -12.60 5.30
C ARG A 264 8.01 -11.51 5.55
N ILE A 265 8.52 -10.31 5.86
CA ILE A 265 7.74 -9.07 5.84
C ILE A 265 8.32 -8.18 4.75
N VAL A 266 7.49 -7.80 3.77
CA VAL A 266 7.87 -6.94 2.64
C VAL A 266 7.30 -5.56 2.86
N LEU A 267 8.14 -4.52 2.84
CA LEU A 267 7.74 -3.13 3.07
C LEU A 267 7.86 -2.29 1.79
N GLY A 268 6.76 -1.65 1.38
CA GLY A 268 6.72 -0.75 0.22
C GLY A 268 6.75 0.74 0.58
N GLY A 269 6.66 1.57 -0.44
CA GLY A 269 6.42 3.01 -0.34
C GLY A 269 7.53 3.81 0.33
N ILE A 270 7.18 4.55 1.38
CA ILE A 270 8.10 5.44 2.10
C ILE A 270 9.26 4.67 2.72
N PHE A 271 9.04 3.44 3.19
CA PHE A 271 10.12 2.62 3.73
C PHE A 271 11.24 2.43 2.70
N SER A 272 10.92 2.08 1.45
CA SER A 272 11.94 1.90 0.41
C SER A 272 12.74 3.19 0.14
N ARG A 273 12.08 4.35 0.22
CA ARG A 273 12.71 5.66 -0.01
C ARG A 273 13.49 6.20 1.19
N CYS A 274 13.11 5.82 2.42
CA CYS A 274 13.67 6.34 3.67
C CYS A 274 14.27 5.24 4.54
N ARG A 275 14.65 4.10 3.96
CA ARG A 275 15.20 2.95 4.68
C ARG A 275 16.44 3.34 5.50
N ASP A 276 17.28 4.18 4.95
CA ASP A 276 18.48 4.72 5.61
C ASP A 276 18.19 5.47 6.93
N LEU A 277 17.01 6.08 7.04
CA LEU A 277 16.59 6.85 8.22
C LEU A 277 15.78 6.01 9.22
N ILE A 278 14.98 5.06 8.73
CA ILE A 278 13.99 4.32 9.52
C ILE A 278 14.55 2.98 10.02
N TRP A 279 15.22 2.22 9.13
CA TRP A 279 15.57 0.83 9.40
C TRP A 279 16.56 0.64 10.57
N PRO A 280 17.62 1.46 10.74
CA PRO A 280 18.57 1.24 11.82
C PRO A 280 17.91 1.23 13.22
N VAL A 281 16.89 2.09 13.42
CA VAL A 281 16.15 2.14 14.68
C VAL A 281 15.15 0.99 14.75
N ALA A 282 14.38 0.75 13.70
CA ALA A 282 13.40 -0.33 13.67
C ALA A 282 14.03 -1.70 13.91
N GLU A 283 15.18 -1.99 13.29
CA GLU A 283 15.93 -3.24 13.49
C GLU A 283 16.39 -3.40 14.94
N GLY A 284 16.84 -2.32 15.59
CA GLY A 284 17.19 -2.33 17.01
C GLY A 284 16.01 -2.75 17.89
N VAL A 285 14.85 -2.14 17.68
CA VAL A 285 13.61 -2.44 18.40
C VAL A 285 13.15 -3.89 18.14
N ILE A 286 13.16 -4.36 16.90
CA ILE A 286 12.82 -5.76 16.60
C ILE A 286 13.72 -6.73 17.35
N ARG A 287 15.01 -6.40 17.49
CA ARG A 287 15.98 -7.25 18.21
C ARG A 287 15.69 -7.34 19.70
N GLU A 288 15.17 -6.26 20.28
CA GLU A 288 14.83 -6.19 21.69
C GLU A 288 13.47 -6.80 22.02
N GLU A 289 12.46 -6.60 21.14
CA GLU A 289 11.06 -6.90 21.42
C GLU A 289 10.59 -8.26 20.90
N ALA A 290 11.08 -8.72 19.73
CA ALA A 290 10.61 -9.97 19.15
C ALA A 290 11.31 -11.20 19.76
N LEU A 291 10.56 -12.30 19.89
CA LEU A 291 11.10 -13.58 20.32
C LEU A 291 12.27 -14.02 19.41
N PRO A 292 13.43 -14.41 19.97
CA PRO A 292 14.61 -14.73 19.16
C PRO A 292 14.35 -15.78 18.06
N ALA A 293 13.57 -16.80 18.33
CA ALA A 293 13.25 -17.87 17.36
C ALA A 293 12.38 -17.32 16.21
N SER A 294 11.34 -16.55 16.53
CA SER A 294 10.46 -15.94 15.54
C SER A 294 11.22 -14.92 14.65
N ARG A 295 12.07 -14.11 15.30
CA ARG A 295 12.91 -13.13 14.61
C ARG A 295 13.91 -13.78 13.64
N MET A 296 14.53 -14.90 14.02
CA MET A 296 15.46 -15.64 13.16
C MET A 296 14.78 -16.30 11.96
N ALA A 297 13.49 -16.58 12.04
CA ALA A 297 12.71 -17.18 10.98
C ALA A 297 12.16 -16.14 9.96
N CYS A 298 12.25 -14.84 10.27
CA CYS A 298 11.62 -13.78 9.49
C CYS A 298 12.65 -12.81 8.88
N ASP A 299 12.62 -12.69 7.56
CA ASP A 299 13.34 -11.62 6.85
C ASP A 299 12.46 -10.39 6.68
N VAL A 300 12.99 -9.20 6.96
CA VAL A 300 12.32 -7.92 6.66
C VAL A 300 13.03 -7.25 5.48
N VAL A 301 12.32 -7.13 4.36
CA VAL A 301 12.89 -6.70 3.08
C VAL A 301 12.08 -5.57 2.43
N PRO A 302 12.70 -4.73 1.60
CA PRO A 302 11.95 -3.77 0.80
C PRO A 302 11.17 -4.47 -0.32
N CYS A 303 10.09 -3.81 -0.76
CA CYS A 303 9.26 -4.18 -1.91
C CYS A 303 10.11 -4.38 -3.18
N GLY A 304 9.89 -5.47 -3.90
CA GLY A 304 10.62 -5.82 -5.13
C GLY A 304 10.21 -4.96 -6.33
N PHE A 305 8.95 -4.51 -6.38
CA PHE A 305 8.44 -3.73 -7.51
C PHE A 305 8.59 -2.21 -7.36
N GLY A 306 9.00 -1.72 -6.18
CA GLY A 306 9.16 -0.28 -5.95
C GLY A 306 7.88 0.51 -6.28
N GLU A 307 7.97 1.49 -7.16
CA GLU A 307 6.84 2.35 -7.55
C GLU A 307 5.83 1.65 -8.49
N ALA A 308 6.20 0.54 -9.11
CA ALA A 308 5.32 -0.23 -10.01
C ALA A 308 4.37 -1.18 -9.27
N VAL A 309 4.43 -1.25 -7.94
CA VAL A 309 3.65 -2.21 -7.16
C VAL A 309 2.14 -2.11 -7.40
N GLY A 310 1.58 -0.92 -7.62
CA GLY A 310 0.14 -0.74 -7.88
C GLY A 310 -0.32 -1.43 -9.17
N ASP A 311 0.41 -1.25 -10.27
CA ASP A 311 0.10 -1.89 -11.56
C ASP A 311 0.23 -3.42 -11.43
N MET A 312 1.32 -3.89 -10.82
CA MET A 312 1.58 -5.31 -10.61
C MET A 312 0.53 -5.95 -9.68
N ALA A 313 0.06 -5.21 -8.67
CA ALA A 313 -0.98 -5.61 -7.75
C ALA A 313 -2.29 -5.90 -8.47
N ALA A 314 -2.81 -4.92 -9.23
CA ALA A 314 -4.06 -5.08 -9.95
C ALA A 314 -4.01 -6.23 -10.98
N LEU A 315 -2.91 -6.36 -11.75
CA LEU A 315 -2.70 -7.47 -12.68
C LEU A 315 -2.69 -8.83 -11.98
N THR A 316 -2.01 -8.91 -10.83
CA THR A 316 -1.89 -10.17 -10.09
C THR A 316 -3.24 -10.62 -9.50
N VAL A 317 -4.13 -9.68 -9.13
CA VAL A 317 -5.51 -10.01 -8.73
C VAL A 317 -6.22 -10.81 -9.82
N ALA A 318 -6.16 -10.37 -11.08
CA ALA A 318 -6.77 -11.08 -12.22
C ALA A 318 -6.20 -12.49 -12.38
N LEU A 319 -4.87 -12.62 -12.31
CA LEU A 319 -4.18 -13.91 -12.45
C LEU A 319 -4.52 -14.87 -11.29
N TYR A 320 -4.47 -14.39 -10.06
CA TYR A 320 -4.71 -15.19 -8.85
C TYR A 320 -6.12 -15.79 -8.82
N TYR A 321 -7.14 -14.98 -9.07
CA TYR A 321 -8.52 -15.45 -9.05
C TYR A 321 -8.93 -16.16 -10.36
N GLY A 322 -8.31 -15.84 -11.49
CA GLY A 322 -8.50 -16.53 -12.75
C GLY A 322 -8.12 -18.01 -12.65
N GLU A 323 -6.96 -18.30 -12.08
CA GLU A 323 -6.46 -19.68 -11.88
C GLU A 323 -7.31 -20.50 -10.91
N GLN A 324 -7.91 -19.90 -9.89
CA GLN A 324 -8.78 -20.61 -8.93
C GLN A 324 -10.11 -21.09 -9.52
N LYS A 325 -10.52 -20.56 -10.67
CA LYS A 325 -11.73 -21.01 -11.36
C LYS A 325 -11.51 -22.22 -12.25
N GLU A 326 -10.27 -22.49 -12.62
CA GLU A 326 -9.89 -23.62 -13.48
C GLU A 326 -9.56 -24.88 -12.66
N SER A 327 -9.42 -24.77 -11.32
CA SER A 327 -9.18 -25.84 -10.37
C SER A 327 -10.45 -26.23 -9.61
#